data_19f3b62c080cdcf1267debe9eff2e72d
#
_entry.id   19f3b62c080cdcf1267debe9eff2e72d
#
_cell.length_a   1.000
_cell.length_b   1.000
_cell.length_c   1.000
_cell.angle_alpha   90.00
_cell.angle_beta   90.00
_cell.angle_gamma   90.00
#
_symmetry.space_group_name_H-M   'P 1'
#
loop_
_entity.id
_entity.type
_entity.pdbx_description
1 polymer ?
#
loop_
_entity_poly.entity_id
_entity_poly.type
_entity_poly.pdbx_seq_one_letter_code
_entity_poly.pdbx_strand_id
1 'polypeptide(L)'
;AKKLLAEAGYGPQKKLKLKVAISTSGSGQMYPLIMNEFIQQQFAEVGVDLEFQVMDWNALLNFMRQGAKAPEAASFSAINVSWNTMDPHNAFMRFVDSQQVPPKGSNWGYINDPEFDKLAAEARNTADPAELDKVLAKINTRMVDEAVFVWFVHDVWPNAISSKLKGYVHPKSWYVDFSPVTVG
;
A
#
# COMPACT_ATOMS: atom_id res chain seq x y z
N ALA A 1 20.44 -0.83 3.94
CA ALA A 1 20.12 0.49 3.38
C ALA A 1 21.38 1.29 3.08
N LYS A 2 22.26 1.64 4.08
CA LYS A 2 23.43 2.51 3.90
C LYS A 2 24.38 2.06 2.78
N LYS A 3 24.64 0.75 2.67
CA LYS A 3 25.48 0.17 1.59
C LYS A 3 24.89 0.46 0.20
N LEU A 4 23.60 0.17 0.00
CA LEU A 4 22.91 0.39 -1.29
C LEU A 4 22.83 1.89 -1.63
N LEU A 5 22.62 2.75 -0.63
CA LEU A 5 22.63 4.19 -0.84
C LEU A 5 24.02 4.67 -1.30
N ALA A 6 25.09 4.15 -0.69
CA ALA A 6 26.46 4.48 -1.11
C ALA A 6 26.75 4.01 -2.53
N GLU A 7 26.35 2.80 -2.90
CA GLU A 7 26.46 2.26 -4.26
C GLU A 7 25.70 3.12 -5.28
N ALA A 8 24.55 3.73 -4.86
CA ALA A 8 23.78 4.66 -5.68
C ALA A 8 24.31 6.10 -5.65
N GLY A 9 25.45 6.36 -4.98
CA GLY A 9 26.09 7.68 -4.93
C GLY A 9 25.51 8.64 -3.89
N TYR A 10 24.78 8.11 -2.88
CA TYR A 10 24.27 8.87 -1.75
C TYR A 10 25.07 8.57 -0.46
N GLY A 11 25.13 9.56 0.44
CA GLY A 11 25.85 9.43 1.69
C GLY A 11 25.74 10.71 2.54
N PRO A 12 26.57 10.84 3.60
CA PRO A 12 26.49 11.97 4.53
C PRO A 12 26.58 13.36 3.88
N GLN A 13 27.36 13.47 2.79
CA GLN A 13 27.55 14.73 2.05
C GLN A 13 26.53 14.95 0.93
N LYS A 14 25.79 13.90 0.55
CA LYS A 14 24.76 13.95 -0.50
C LYS A 14 23.62 13.03 -0.11
N LYS A 15 22.70 13.54 0.70
CA LYS A 15 21.51 12.78 1.14
C LYS A 15 20.53 12.58 -0.02
N LEU A 16 19.88 11.41 -0.04
CA LEU A 16 18.73 11.18 -0.90
C LEU A 16 17.54 11.96 -0.36
N LYS A 17 16.94 12.82 -1.19
CA LYS A 17 15.72 13.58 -0.82
C LYS A 17 14.52 12.98 -1.52
N LEU A 18 13.50 12.68 -0.78
CA LEU A 18 12.25 12.12 -1.28
C LEU A 18 11.07 12.95 -0.79
N LYS A 19 10.15 13.29 -1.69
CA LYS A 19 8.88 13.93 -1.35
C LYS A 19 7.76 12.91 -1.40
N VAL A 20 7.01 12.79 -0.30
CA VAL A 20 5.98 11.76 -0.13
C VAL A 20 4.64 12.43 0.21
N ALA A 21 3.59 12.08 -0.52
CA ALA A 21 2.24 12.51 -0.18
C ALA A 21 1.64 11.59 0.88
N ILE A 22 1.06 12.19 1.92
CA ILE A 22 0.40 11.50 3.02
C ILE A 22 -0.95 12.17 3.33
N SER A 23 -1.85 11.45 4.00
CA SER A 23 -3.10 12.05 4.47
C SER A 23 -3.07 12.36 5.96
N THR A 24 -3.90 13.34 6.38
CA THR A 24 -4.14 13.63 7.79
C THR A 24 -4.94 12.55 8.49
N SER A 25 -5.85 11.89 7.75
CA SER A 25 -6.77 10.87 8.24
C SER A 25 -7.47 10.17 7.06
N GLY A 26 -8.28 9.17 7.32
CA GLY A 26 -9.13 8.53 6.31
C GLY A 26 -8.43 7.53 5.40
N SER A 27 -7.12 7.41 5.47
CA SER A 27 -6.33 6.48 4.66
C SER A 27 -6.35 5.03 5.15
N GLY A 28 -7.15 4.72 6.17
CA GLY A 28 -7.11 3.42 6.85
C GLY A 28 -6.00 3.30 7.89
N GLN A 29 -5.10 4.27 7.98
CA GLN A 29 -4.07 4.37 9.02
C GLN A 29 -4.66 5.02 10.27
N MET A 30 -4.41 4.42 11.44
CA MET A 30 -4.98 4.92 12.70
C MET A 30 -4.38 6.27 13.11
N TYR A 31 -3.08 6.41 13.00
CA TYR A 31 -2.33 7.62 13.37
C TYR A 31 -1.34 8.01 12.27
N PRO A 32 -1.80 8.45 11.10
CA PRO A 32 -0.94 8.64 9.94
C PRO A 32 0.18 9.66 10.16
N LEU A 33 -0.08 10.76 10.86
CA LEU A 33 0.95 11.78 11.09
C LEU A 33 2.05 11.27 12.01
N ILE A 34 1.70 10.70 13.16
CA ILE A 34 2.67 10.16 14.14
C ILE A 34 3.48 9.02 13.51
N MET A 35 2.82 8.13 12.77
CA MET A 35 3.50 7.05 12.06
C MET A 35 4.51 7.59 11.05
N ASN A 36 4.13 8.57 10.26
CA ASN A 36 5.01 9.14 9.25
C ASN A 36 6.17 9.94 9.86
N GLU A 37 5.98 10.64 10.99
CA GLU A 37 7.07 11.25 11.75
C GLU A 37 8.10 10.22 12.21
N PHE A 38 7.66 9.08 12.73
CA PHE A 38 8.55 7.99 13.10
C PHE A 38 9.31 7.43 11.89
N ILE A 39 8.62 7.21 10.77
CA ILE A 39 9.23 6.77 9.51
C ILE A 39 10.30 7.77 9.04
N GLN A 40 10.01 9.07 9.09
CA GLN A 40 10.94 10.12 8.72
C GLN A 40 12.23 10.06 9.54
N GLN A 41 12.10 9.87 10.86
CA GLN A 41 13.26 9.73 11.75
C GLN A 41 14.11 8.51 11.38
N GLN A 42 13.49 7.36 11.14
CA GLN A 42 14.19 6.13 10.76
C GLN A 42 14.89 6.25 9.39
N PHE A 43 14.28 6.93 8.44
CA PHE A 43 14.89 7.20 7.14
C PHE A 43 16.09 8.16 7.26
N ALA A 44 16.00 9.17 8.14
CA ALA A 44 17.08 10.11 8.40
C ALA A 44 18.33 9.41 8.97
N GLU A 45 18.18 8.37 9.79
CA GLU A 45 19.28 7.57 10.35
C GLU A 45 20.10 6.84 9.28
N VAL A 46 19.51 6.55 8.13
CA VAL A 46 20.18 5.91 7.00
C VAL A 46 20.62 6.90 5.91
N GLY A 47 20.37 8.21 6.11
CA GLY A 47 20.81 9.25 5.18
C GLY A 47 19.79 9.59 4.09
N VAL A 48 18.51 9.33 4.35
CA VAL A 48 17.40 9.72 3.46
C VAL A 48 16.58 10.83 4.14
N ASP A 49 16.42 11.96 3.46
CA ASP A 49 15.57 13.06 3.90
C ASP A 49 14.17 12.87 3.28
N LEU A 50 13.16 12.65 4.10
CA LEU A 50 11.77 12.61 3.68
C LEU A 50 11.10 13.97 3.90
N GLU A 51 10.51 14.52 2.84
CA GLU A 51 9.61 15.66 2.89
C GLU A 51 8.17 15.17 2.74
N PHE A 52 7.28 15.47 3.68
CA PHE A 52 5.88 15.11 3.56
C PHE A 52 5.03 16.26 3.05
N GLN A 53 4.23 15.97 2.02
CA GLN A 53 3.11 16.81 1.62
C GLN A 53 1.85 16.23 2.26
N VAL A 54 1.35 16.91 3.27
CA VAL A 54 0.15 16.50 3.99
C VAL A 54 -1.09 16.99 3.24
N MET A 55 -2.02 16.10 2.97
CA MET A 55 -3.27 16.36 2.25
C MET A 55 -4.46 15.85 3.07
N ASP A 56 -5.67 16.38 2.81
CA ASP A 56 -6.87 15.68 3.23
C ASP A 56 -7.06 14.40 2.38
N TRP A 57 -7.89 13.47 2.89
CA TRP A 57 -8.06 12.18 2.24
C TRP A 57 -8.62 12.28 0.81
N ASN A 58 -9.57 13.19 0.55
CA ASN A 58 -10.14 13.33 -0.77
C ASN A 58 -9.15 13.94 -1.78
N ALA A 59 -8.33 14.89 -1.33
CA ALA A 59 -7.25 15.44 -2.14
C ALA A 59 -6.23 14.36 -2.49
N LEU A 60 -5.80 13.53 -1.52
CA LEU A 60 -4.89 12.42 -1.75
C LEU A 60 -5.48 11.37 -2.71
N LEU A 61 -6.77 11.01 -2.55
CA LEU A 61 -7.45 10.11 -3.48
C LEU A 61 -7.46 10.64 -4.92
N ASN A 62 -7.76 11.93 -5.09
CA ASN A 62 -7.77 12.56 -6.41
C ASN A 62 -6.35 12.59 -7.00
N PHE A 63 -5.35 12.89 -6.18
CA PHE A 63 -3.95 12.83 -6.56
C PHE A 63 -3.52 11.43 -7.04
N MET A 64 -3.88 10.39 -6.28
CA MET A 64 -3.60 9.00 -6.67
C MET A 64 -4.28 8.60 -7.99
N ARG A 65 -5.53 9.02 -8.21
CA ARG A 65 -6.28 8.72 -9.44
C ARG A 65 -5.67 9.32 -10.70
N GLN A 66 -4.93 10.41 -10.57
CA GLN A 66 -4.19 11.01 -11.68
C GLN A 66 -2.95 10.18 -12.04
N GLY A 67 -2.37 9.48 -11.06
CA GLY A 67 -1.20 8.63 -11.23
C GLY A 67 0.12 9.37 -11.30
N ALA A 68 1.23 8.63 -11.23
CA ALA A 68 2.58 9.19 -11.14
C ALA A 68 3.03 9.95 -12.40
N LYS A 69 2.35 9.79 -13.53
CA LYS A 69 2.66 10.53 -14.78
C LYS A 69 1.96 11.88 -14.89
N ALA A 70 1.07 12.22 -13.95
CA ALA A 70 0.42 13.54 -13.95
C ALA A 70 1.44 14.64 -13.63
N PRO A 71 1.28 15.84 -14.22
CA PRO A 71 2.19 16.97 -13.94
C PRO A 71 2.29 17.32 -12.46
N GLU A 72 1.20 17.21 -11.72
CA GLU A 72 1.10 17.45 -10.28
C GLU A 72 1.95 16.46 -9.46
N ALA A 73 2.17 15.27 -10.01
CA ALA A 73 2.96 14.22 -9.38
C ALA A 73 4.47 14.32 -9.65
N ALA A 74 4.91 15.16 -10.57
CA ALA A 74 6.29 15.21 -11.06
C ALA A 74 7.34 15.48 -9.97
N SER A 75 6.96 16.18 -8.89
CA SER A 75 7.86 16.44 -7.75
C SER A 75 7.80 15.37 -6.65
N PHE A 76 6.91 14.39 -6.75
CA PHE A 76 6.73 13.37 -5.72
C PHE A 76 7.48 12.08 -6.06
N SER A 77 8.05 11.49 -5.04
CA SER A 77 8.74 10.19 -5.11
C SER A 77 7.83 9.02 -4.75
N ALA A 78 6.85 9.25 -3.88
CA ALA A 78 5.95 8.21 -3.39
C ALA A 78 4.67 8.80 -2.77
N ILE A 79 3.72 7.91 -2.52
CA ILE A 79 2.57 8.14 -1.64
C ILE A 79 2.59 7.10 -0.52
N ASN A 80 2.14 7.48 0.68
CA ASN A 80 1.95 6.54 1.78
C ASN A 80 0.47 6.44 2.13
N VAL A 81 -0.09 5.26 1.95
CA VAL A 81 -1.48 4.93 2.26
C VAL A 81 -1.57 3.53 2.86
N SER A 82 -2.60 3.29 3.65
CA SER A 82 -3.06 1.96 3.98
C SER A 82 -4.07 1.50 2.92
N TRP A 83 -4.06 0.23 2.63
CA TRP A 83 -5.04 -0.36 1.72
C TRP A 83 -5.60 -1.63 2.31
N ASN A 84 -6.91 -1.68 2.43
CA ASN A 84 -7.59 -2.91 2.79
C ASN A 84 -8.10 -3.60 1.53
N THR A 85 -7.88 -4.88 1.47
CA THR A 85 -8.37 -5.75 0.40
C THR A 85 -9.16 -6.90 1.01
N MET A 86 -10.18 -7.36 0.29
CA MET A 86 -11.01 -8.47 0.77
C MET A 86 -10.31 -9.82 0.66
N ASP A 87 -9.34 -9.90 -0.24
CA ASP A 87 -8.61 -11.12 -0.54
C ASP A 87 -7.20 -10.80 -1.07
N PRO A 88 -6.25 -11.74 -0.97
CA PRO A 88 -4.90 -11.55 -1.46
C PRO A 88 -4.79 -11.28 -2.96
N HIS A 89 -5.70 -11.84 -3.77
CA HIS A 89 -5.73 -11.61 -5.21
C HIS A 89 -5.91 -10.13 -5.52
N ASN A 90 -6.92 -9.49 -4.93
CA ASN A 90 -7.13 -8.05 -5.09
C ASN A 90 -6.01 -7.22 -4.44
N ALA A 91 -5.34 -7.75 -3.40
CA ALA A 91 -4.24 -7.06 -2.74
C ALA A 91 -3.07 -6.79 -3.68
N PHE A 92 -2.72 -7.77 -4.52
CA PHE A 92 -1.52 -7.70 -5.33
C PHE A 92 -1.79 -7.24 -6.77
N MET A 93 -2.78 -7.86 -7.42
CA MET A 93 -3.02 -7.70 -8.85
C MET A 93 -3.24 -6.26 -9.28
N ARG A 94 -4.05 -5.53 -8.55
CA ARG A 94 -4.43 -4.15 -8.89
C ARG A 94 -3.29 -3.13 -8.83
N PHE A 95 -2.18 -3.48 -8.17
CA PHE A 95 -1.04 -2.59 -7.99
C PHE A 95 0.13 -2.88 -8.93
N VAL A 96 0.22 -4.10 -9.48
CA VAL A 96 1.37 -4.53 -10.29
C VAL A 96 1.00 -4.92 -11.72
N ASP A 97 -0.27 -5.22 -12.00
CA ASP A 97 -0.75 -5.52 -13.36
C ASP A 97 -0.65 -4.25 -14.23
N SER A 98 0.08 -4.33 -15.33
CA SER A 98 0.29 -3.19 -16.23
C SER A 98 -1.01 -2.66 -16.86
N GLN A 99 -2.07 -3.44 -16.88
CA GLN A 99 -3.39 -3.03 -17.37
C GLN A 99 -4.19 -2.23 -16.33
N GLN A 100 -3.74 -2.22 -15.07
CA GLN A 100 -4.41 -1.56 -13.94
C GLN A 100 -3.88 -0.16 -13.65
N VAL A 101 -3.31 0.51 -14.64
CA VAL A 101 -2.86 1.91 -14.51
C VAL A 101 -4.03 2.89 -14.44
N PRO A 102 -3.86 4.05 -13.77
CA PRO A 102 -4.88 5.10 -13.77
C PRO A 102 -5.33 5.53 -15.17
N PRO A 103 -6.60 5.89 -15.37
CA PRO A 103 -7.69 5.92 -14.36
C PRO A 103 -8.38 4.58 -14.15
N LYS A 104 -7.98 3.52 -14.83
CA LYS A 104 -8.67 2.20 -14.81
C LYS A 104 -8.43 1.43 -13.52
N GLY A 105 -7.28 1.58 -12.91
CA GLY A 105 -6.88 0.80 -11.74
C GLY A 105 -5.96 1.56 -10.79
N SER A 106 -5.29 0.81 -9.92
CA SER A 106 -4.49 1.32 -8.81
C SER A 106 -2.99 1.08 -8.96
N ASN A 107 -2.51 0.71 -10.14
CA ASN A 107 -1.08 0.68 -10.45
C ASN A 107 -0.58 2.13 -10.65
N TRP A 108 -0.54 2.88 -9.56
CA TRP A 108 -0.23 4.32 -9.58
C TRP A 108 1.20 4.63 -9.99
N GLY A 109 2.12 3.69 -9.73
CA GLY A 109 3.52 3.77 -10.11
C GLY A 109 3.79 3.42 -11.57
N TYR A 110 2.78 2.99 -12.32
CA TYR A 110 2.93 2.51 -13.70
C TYR A 110 3.94 1.37 -13.84
N ILE A 111 3.90 0.44 -12.90
CA ILE A 111 4.70 -0.79 -12.97
C ILE A 111 4.34 -1.51 -14.28
N ASN A 112 5.37 -1.84 -15.04
CA ASN A 112 5.24 -2.52 -16.33
C ASN A 112 6.33 -3.59 -16.41
N ASP A 113 6.03 -4.74 -15.83
CA ASP A 113 6.92 -5.89 -15.75
C ASP A 113 6.19 -7.11 -16.32
N PRO A 114 6.69 -7.69 -17.41
CA PRO A 114 6.05 -8.85 -18.07
C PRO A 114 5.87 -10.05 -17.15
N GLU A 115 6.73 -10.24 -16.15
CA GLU A 115 6.59 -11.37 -15.23
C GLU A 115 5.45 -11.12 -14.24
N PHE A 116 5.22 -9.88 -13.78
CA PHE A 116 4.01 -9.55 -13.02
C PHE A 116 2.76 -9.78 -13.84
N ASP A 117 2.73 -9.36 -15.11
CA ASP A 117 1.58 -9.54 -15.98
C ASP A 117 1.28 -11.04 -16.23
N LYS A 118 2.32 -11.84 -16.40
CA LYS A 118 2.20 -13.29 -16.55
C LYS A 118 1.64 -13.95 -15.28
N LEU A 119 2.20 -13.63 -14.12
CA LEU A 119 1.71 -14.14 -12.83
C LEU A 119 0.28 -13.66 -12.55
N ALA A 120 -0.04 -12.43 -12.95
CA ALA A 120 -1.38 -11.88 -12.88
C ALA A 120 -2.38 -12.67 -13.73
N ALA A 121 -1.99 -13.03 -14.95
CA ALA A 121 -2.81 -13.85 -15.82
C ALA A 121 -2.97 -15.29 -15.28
N GLU A 122 -1.89 -15.88 -14.74
CA GLU A 122 -1.91 -17.19 -14.08
C GLU A 122 -2.90 -17.18 -12.91
N ALA A 123 -2.82 -16.19 -12.02
CA ALA A 123 -3.71 -16.08 -10.85
C ALA A 123 -5.19 -15.95 -11.26
N ARG A 124 -5.51 -15.18 -12.30
CA ARG A 124 -6.90 -15.06 -12.81
C ARG A 124 -7.46 -16.35 -13.37
N ASN A 125 -6.62 -17.24 -13.85
CA ASN A 125 -7.02 -18.51 -14.46
C ASN A 125 -6.90 -19.71 -13.52
N THR A 126 -6.46 -19.50 -12.27
CA THR A 126 -6.29 -20.55 -11.26
C THR A 126 -7.50 -20.60 -10.36
N ALA A 127 -8.33 -21.64 -10.50
CA ALA A 127 -9.55 -21.82 -9.71
C ALA A 127 -9.31 -22.56 -8.39
N ASP A 128 -8.27 -23.40 -8.31
CA ASP A 128 -7.93 -24.12 -7.08
C ASP A 128 -7.29 -23.17 -6.07
N PRO A 129 -7.83 -23.03 -4.84
CA PRO A 129 -7.32 -22.11 -3.86
C PRO A 129 -5.87 -22.35 -3.44
N ALA A 130 -5.45 -23.63 -3.34
CA ALA A 130 -4.10 -23.95 -2.91
C ALA A 130 -3.05 -23.65 -4.01
N GLU A 131 -3.41 -23.84 -5.27
CA GLU A 131 -2.56 -23.43 -6.38
C GLU A 131 -2.56 -21.90 -6.54
N LEU A 132 -3.70 -21.25 -6.37
CA LEU A 132 -3.78 -19.78 -6.36
C LEU A 132 -2.86 -19.17 -5.28
N ASP A 133 -2.87 -19.70 -4.08
CA ASP A 133 -1.98 -19.24 -3.00
C ASP A 133 -0.50 -19.32 -3.39
N LYS A 134 -0.10 -20.36 -4.13
CA LYS A 134 1.28 -20.48 -4.64
C LYS A 134 1.62 -19.39 -5.65
N VAL A 135 0.70 -19.05 -6.53
CA VAL A 135 0.89 -17.97 -7.50
C VAL A 135 0.97 -16.62 -6.80
N LEU A 136 0.07 -16.36 -5.85
CA LEU A 136 0.07 -15.13 -5.06
C LEU A 136 1.35 -14.99 -4.22
N ALA A 137 1.88 -16.09 -3.69
CA ALA A 137 3.16 -16.09 -2.98
C ALA A 137 4.32 -15.69 -3.91
N LYS A 138 4.34 -16.16 -5.17
CA LYS A 138 5.34 -15.72 -6.17
C LYS A 138 5.24 -14.23 -6.45
N ILE A 139 4.02 -13.70 -6.62
CA ILE A 139 3.79 -12.27 -6.83
C ILE A 139 4.31 -11.47 -5.64
N ASN A 140 3.95 -11.87 -4.42
CA ASN A 140 4.39 -11.20 -3.20
C ASN A 140 5.93 -11.20 -3.07
N THR A 141 6.57 -12.35 -3.30
CA THR A 141 8.04 -12.45 -3.27
C THR A 141 8.67 -11.47 -4.27
N ARG A 142 8.17 -11.45 -5.51
CA ARG A 142 8.68 -10.52 -6.51
C ARG A 142 8.47 -9.05 -6.13
N MET A 143 7.31 -8.70 -5.56
CA MET A 143 7.06 -7.33 -5.08
C MET A 143 8.06 -6.88 -4.01
N VAL A 144 8.50 -7.80 -3.16
CA VAL A 144 9.53 -7.54 -2.13
C VAL A 144 10.91 -7.43 -2.78
N ASP A 145 11.28 -8.36 -3.65
CA ASP A 145 12.60 -8.41 -4.29
C ASP A 145 12.83 -7.20 -5.20
N GLU A 146 11.82 -6.79 -5.96
CA GLU A 146 11.87 -5.60 -6.84
C GLU A 146 11.62 -4.29 -6.08
N ALA A 147 11.42 -4.36 -4.75
CA ALA A 147 11.16 -3.21 -3.89
C ALA A 147 10.03 -2.29 -4.40
N VAL A 148 8.95 -2.90 -4.92
CA VAL A 148 7.79 -2.18 -5.47
C VAL A 148 7.12 -1.31 -4.42
N PHE A 149 7.10 -1.78 -3.17
CA PHE A 149 6.59 -1.06 -2.01
C PHE A 149 7.57 -1.10 -0.84
N VAL A 150 7.50 -0.08 -0.02
CA VAL A 150 8.07 -0.10 1.34
C VAL A 150 6.95 -0.47 2.30
N TRP A 151 6.98 -1.68 2.81
CA TRP A 151 5.99 -2.20 3.76
C TRP A 151 6.32 -1.68 5.16
N PHE A 152 5.36 -1.01 5.80
CA PHE A 152 5.57 -0.46 7.13
C PHE A 152 4.92 -1.31 8.21
N VAL A 153 3.60 -1.45 8.17
CA VAL A 153 2.83 -2.07 9.26
C VAL A 153 1.52 -2.67 8.76
N HIS A 154 1.04 -3.67 9.46
CA HIS A 154 -0.38 -4.05 9.45
C HIS A 154 -1.05 -3.36 10.63
N ASP A 155 -1.97 -2.44 10.35
CA ASP A 155 -2.70 -1.73 11.39
C ASP A 155 -3.61 -2.67 12.18
N VAL A 156 -3.72 -2.40 13.48
CA VAL A 156 -4.72 -3.01 14.34
C VAL A 156 -6.03 -2.24 14.16
N TRP A 157 -7.11 -2.95 13.90
CA TRP A 157 -8.43 -2.35 13.76
C TRP A 157 -9.32 -2.70 14.96
N PRO A 158 -9.29 -1.91 16.03
CA PRO A 158 -10.15 -2.15 17.19
C PRO A 158 -11.60 -1.84 16.84
N ASN A 159 -12.51 -2.75 17.21
CA ASN A 159 -13.94 -2.56 17.13
C ASN A 159 -14.56 -2.59 18.53
N ALA A 160 -15.29 -1.56 18.88
CA ALA A 160 -16.10 -1.55 20.10
C ALA A 160 -17.55 -1.94 19.73
N ILE A 161 -18.04 -2.97 20.38
CA ILE A 161 -19.41 -3.46 20.19
C ILE A 161 -20.17 -3.47 21.51
N SER A 162 -21.50 -3.31 21.44
CA SER A 162 -22.35 -3.45 22.62
C SER A 162 -22.37 -4.90 23.12
N SER A 163 -22.35 -5.10 24.43
CA SER A 163 -22.49 -6.43 25.06
C SER A 163 -23.87 -7.07 24.79
N LYS A 164 -24.85 -6.29 24.31
CA LYS A 164 -26.17 -6.77 23.89
C LYS A 164 -26.15 -7.46 22.53
N LEU A 165 -25.10 -7.27 21.73
CA LEU A 165 -25.00 -7.93 20.44
C LEU A 165 -24.52 -9.38 20.62
N LYS A 166 -25.21 -10.29 19.95
CA LYS A 166 -24.85 -11.71 19.87
C LYS A 166 -24.55 -12.07 18.41
N GLY A 167 -23.73 -13.07 18.18
CA GLY A 167 -23.40 -13.55 16.83
C GLY A 167 -22.45 -12.65 16.02
N TYR A 168 -21.92 -11.58 16.61
CA TYR A 168 -20.92 -10.76 15.93
C TYR A 168 -19.60 -11.52 15.79
N VAL A 169 -19.10 -11.59 14.56
CA VAL A 169 -17.77 -12.12 14.25
C VAL A 169 -16.90 -10.99 13.72
N HIS A 170 -15.74 -10.78 14.34
CA HIS A 170 -14.81 -9.74 13.89
C HIS A 170 -14.33 -10.05 12.46
N PRO A 171 -14.56 -9.16 11.49
CA PRO A 171 -14.18 -9.40 10.11
C PRO A 171 -12.67 -9.34 9.92
N LYS A 172 -12.16 -10.04 8.91
CA LYS A 172 -10.77 -9.89 8.43
C LYS A 172 -10.60 -8.72 7.47
N SER A 173 -11.69 -8.02 7.12
CA SER A 173 -11.72 -6.88 6.20
C SER A 173 -12.61 -5.77 6.77
N TRP A 174 -12.77 -4.66 6.04
CA TRP A 174 -13.68 -3.57 6.45
C TRP A 174 -15.16 -3.94 6.38
N TYR A 175 -15.49 -5.05 5.77
CA TYR A 175 -16.88 -5.48 5.59
C TYR A 175 -17.29 -6.39 6.74
N VAL A 176 -18.32 -5.97 7.45
CA VAL A 176 -18.92 -6.73 8.56
C VAL A 176 -20.14 -7.46 8.03
N ASP A 177 -20.20 -8.77 8.22
CA ASP A 177 -21.43 -9.53 8.02
C ASP A 177 -22.33 -9.39 9.24
N PHE A 178 -23.45 -8.68 9.08
CA PHE A 178 -24.43 -8.50 10.13
C PHE A 178 -25.55 -9.57 10.10
N SER A 179 -25.55 -10.48 9.13
CA SER A 179 -26.59 -11.51 8.99
C SER A 179 -26.79 -12.35 10.24
N PRO A 180 -25.73 -12.78 10.97
CA PRO A 180 -25.86 -13.57 12.18
C PRO A 180 -26.08 -12.72 13.45
N VAL A 181 -26.05 -11.38 13.34
CA VAL A 181 -26.08 -10.51 14.52
C VAL A 181 -27.50 -10.30 15.03
N THR A 182 -27.69 -10.52 16.31
CA THR A 182 -28.95 -10.28 17.02
C THR A 182 -28.75 -9.37 18.22
N VAL A 183 -29.84 -8.72 18.66
CA VAL A 183 -29.84 -7.90 19.88
C VAL A 183 -30.56 -8.68 20.97
N GLY A 184 -29.89 -8.89 22.10
CA GLY A 184 -30.41 -9.63 23.23
C GLY A 184 -30.23 -8.92 24.57
#